data_9ab7b78d43ef067105233200c4479e15
#
_entry.id   9ab7b78d43ef067105233200c4479e15
#
_cell.length_a   1.000
_cell.length_b   1.000
_cell.length_c   1.000
_cell.angle_alpha   90.00
_cell.angle_beta   90.00
_cell.angle_gamma   90.00
#
_symmetry.space_group_name_H-M   'P 1'
#
loop_
_entity.id
_entity.type
_entity.pdbx_description
1 polymer ?
#
loop_
_entity_poly.entity_id
_entity_poly.type
_entity_poly.pdbx_seq_one_letter_code
_entity_poly.pdbx_strand_id
1 'polypeptide(L)'
;MDNVFEDNLTGKFEGDPYANVNLKFLTAKSIIGDKVRNNEEEHLGEIYDIMLDIRTGKIEYYVIEFGGFLGIAEKFFAIPFHLLTVDPEHKLFRFNEKRETLKNAPGFDKHHWPETNEHKTEYATLSYSYWDNP
;
A
#
# COMPACT_ATOMS: atom_id res chain seq x y z
N MET A 1 -21.51 1.57 -19.35
CA MET A 1 -21.58 0.62 -18.26
C MET A 1 -20.82 1.14 -17.07
N ASP A 2 -21.43 1.02 -15.91
CA ASP A 2 -20.75 1.45 -14.73
C ASP A 2 -19.50 0.63 -14.50
N ASN A 3 -18.48 1.32 -14.09
CA ASN A 3 -17.24 0.67 -13.76
C ASN A 3 -17.30 0.12 -12.33
N VAL A 4 -17.96 -1.01 -12.20
CA VAL A 4 -18.15 -1.66 -10.89
C VAL A 4 -16.83 -1.88 -10.18
N PHE A 5 -15.78 -2.21 -10.93
CA PHE A 5 -14.48 -2.48 -10.33
C PHE A 5 -13.80 -1.22 -9.84
N GLU A 6 -13.92 -0.13 -10.60
CA GLU A 6 -13.32 1.13 -10.19
C GLU A 6 -14.07 1.77 -9.05
N ASP A 7 -15.39 1.83 -9.16
CA ASP A 7 -16.22 2.51 -8.17
C ASP A 7 -16.41 1.70 -6.89
N ASN A 8 -16.33 0.38 -6.99
CA ASN A 8 -16.44 -0.51 -5.84
C ASN A 8 -15.08 -0.90 -5.29
N LEU A 9 -14.20 0.03 -5.23
CA LEU A 9 -12.88 -0.14 -4.66
C LEU A 9 -12.99 -0.62 -3.26
N THR A 10 -12.41 -1.20 -2.55
CA THR A 10 -12.49 -1.50 -1.12
C THR A 10 -13.91 -1.48 -0.55
N GLY A 11 -14.93 -1.79 -1.36
CA GLY A 11 -16.30 -1.95 -0.87
C GLY A 11 -17.13 -0.68 -0.73
N LYS A 12 -16.95 0.25 -1.62
CA LYS A 12 -17.68 1.53 -1.57
C LYS A 12 -19.18 1.44 -1.84
N PHE A 13 -19.61 0.50 -2.65
CA PHE A 13 -21.01 0.36 -3.07
C PHE A 13 -21.71 -0.71 -2.25
N GLU A 14 -22.14 -0.34 -1.06
CA GLU A 14 -22.79 -1.28 -0.14
C GLU A 14 -24.14 -1.77 -0.65
N GLY A 15 -24.86 -0.97 -1.41
CA GLY A 15 -26.16 -1.35 -1.98
C GLY A 15 -26.07 -2.09 -3.30
N ASP A 16 -24.88 -2.24 -3.85
CA ASP A 16 -24.64 -2.91 -5.10
C ASP A 16 -24.69 -4.42 -4.92
N PRO A 17 -25.32 -5.18 -5.85
CA PRO A 17 -25.34 -6.64 -5.75
C PRO A 17 -23.96 -7.27 -5.74
N TYR A 18 -22.94 -6.54 -6.19
CA TYR A 18 -21.55 -7.01 -6.18
C TYR A 18 -20.75 -6.56 -4.97
N ALA A 19 -21.34 -5.80 -4.05
CA ALA A 19 -20.62 -5.24 -2.92
C ALA A 19 -19.97 -6.29 -2.01
N ASN A 20 -20.56 -7.46 -1.91
CA ASN A 20 -20.07 -8.55 -1.06
C ASN A 20 -19.29 -9.62 -1.83
N VAL A 21 -19.06 -9.40 -3.11
CA VAL A 21 -18.25 -10.31 -3.92
C VAL A 21 -16.78 -10.01 -3.67
N ASN A 22 -15.96 -11.04 -3.55
CA ASN A 22 -14.52 -10.86 -3.39
C ASN A 22 -13.96 -10.02 -4.54
N LEU A 23 -13.24 -8.98 -4.19
CA LEU A 23 -12.61 -8.12 -5.18
C LEU A 23 -11.48 -8.86 -5.86
N LYS A 24 -11.47 -8.87 -7.20
CA LYS A 24 -10.42 -9.48 -7.99
C LYS A 24 -9.58 -8.47 -8.73
N PHE A 25 -10.15 -7.29 -8.98
CA PHE A 25 -9.49 -6.27 -9.79
C PHE A 25 -9.63 -4.91 -9.14
N LEU A 26 -8.54 -4.17 -9.11
CA LEU A 26 -8.51 -2.78 -8.69
C LEU A 26 -7.61 -2.03 -9.66
N THR A 27 -7.97 -0.80 -9.98
CA THR A 27 -7.08 0.03 -10.79
C THR A 27 -5.94 0.54 -9.91
N ALA A 28 -4.78 0.76 -10.51
CA ALA A 28 -3.64 1.32 -9.78
C ALA A 28 -3.99 2.68 -9.17
N LYS A 29 -4.68 3.51 -9.93
CA LYS A 29 -5.09 4.84 -9.46
C LYS A 29 -6.01 4.76 -8.24
N SER A 30 -6.83 3.74 -8.15
CA SER A 30 -7.75 3.57 -7.05
C SER A 30 -7.07 3.07 -5.77
N ILE A 31 -5.97 2.34 -5.94
CA ILE A 31 -5.19 1.83 -4.81
C ILE A 31 -4.38 2.95 -4.17
N ILE A 32 -3.80 3.82 -4.99
CA ILE A 32 -2.97 4.93 -4.50
C ILE A 32 -3.84 5.88 -3.68
N GLY A 33 -3.43 6.14 -2.47
CA GLY A 33 -4.17 6.96 -1.51
C GLY A 33 -5.03 6.16 -0.54
N ASP A 34 -5.19 4.86 -0.76
CA ASP A 34 -5.94 4.03 0.18
C ASP A 34 -5.20 3.93 1.51
N LYS A 35 -5.98 3.94 2.57
CA LYS A 35 -5.43 3.87 3.93
C LYS A 35 -4.95 2.47 4.26
N VAL A 36 -3.94 2.40 5.12
CA VAL A 36 -3.39 1.15 5.61
C VAL A 36 -3.52 1.12 7.12
N ARG A 37 -4.13 0.07 7.62
CA ARG A 37 -4.24 -0.19 9.07
C ARG A 37 -3.77 -1.59 9.38
N ASN A 38 -3.41 -1.82 10.63
CA ASN A 38 -3.15 -3.18 11.09
C ASN A 38 -4.44 -3.82 11.62
N ASN A 39 -4.34 -5.03 12.12
CA ASN A 39 -5.51 -5.74 12.64
C ASN A 39 -6.01 -5.18 13.97
N GLU A 40 -5.26 -4.32 14.63
CA GLU A 40 -5.63 -3.65 15.86
C GLU A 40 -6.19 -2.25 15.60
N GLU A 41 -6.50 -1.94 14.35
CA GLU A 41 -7.06 -0.66 13.90
C GLU A 41 -6.12 0.53 14.07
N GLU A 42 -4.84 0.29 14.25
CA GLU A 42 -3.87 1.38 14.21
C GLU A 42 -3.69 1.87 12.77
N HIS A 43 -3.75 3.18 12.58
CA HIS A 43 -3.48 3.79 11.29
C HIS A 43 -1.96 3.74 11.03
N LEU A 44 -1.57 3.09 9.96
CA LEU A 44 -0.16 2.95 9.61
C LEU A 44 0.27 3.91 8.51
N GLY A 45 -0.64 4.35 7.68
CA GLY A 45 -0.30 5.27 6.61
C GLY A 45 -1.22 5.12 5.42
N GLU A 46 -0.70 5.48 4.26
CA GLU A 46 -1.43 5.43 2.99
C GLU A 46 -0.55 4.82 1.92
N ILE A 47 -1.16 4.19 0.94
CA ILE A 47 -0.43 3.71 -0.22
C ILE A 47 -0.05 4.90 -1.08
N TYR A 48 1.23 5.12 -1.26
CA TYR A 48 1.77 6.24 -2.01
C TYR A 48 2.02 5.90 -3.47
N ASP A 49 2.49 4.68 -3.73
CA ASP A 49 2.82 4.25 -5.08
C ASP A 49 2.88 2.72 -5.14
N ILE A 50 3.06 2.22 -6.34
CA ILE A 50 3.13 0.78 -6.62
C ILE A 50 4.32 0.56 -7.53
N MET A 51 5.16 -0.40 -7.18
CA MET A 51 6.27 -0.80 -8.05
C MET A 51 5.85 -2.00 -8.88
N LEU A 52 5.83 -1.81 -10.19
CA LEU A 52 5.46 -2.86 -11.13
C LEU A 52 6.69 -3.48 -11.75
N ASP A 53 6.69 -4.80 -11.86
CA ASP A 53 7.65 -5.48 -12.71
C ASP A 53 7.09 -5.44 -14.13
N ILE A 54 7.63 -4.59 -14.96
CA ILE A 54 7.14 -4.40 -16.31
C ILE A 54 7.39 -5.58 -17.24
N ARG A 55 8.25 -6.51 -16.82
CA ARG A 55 8.52 -7.73 -17.61
C ARG A 55 7.41 -8.75 -17.45
N THR A 56 6.79 -8.81 -16.28
CA THR A 56 5.77 -9.78 -15.94
C THR A 56 4.38 -9.17 -15.77
N GLY A 57 4.30 -7.86 -15.57
CA GLY A 57 3.07 -7.17 -15.26
C GLY A 57 2.62 -7.34 -13.81
N LYS A 58 3.47 -7.88 -12.95
CA LYS A 58 3.14 -8.12 -11.55
C LYS A 58 3.56 -6.97 -10.67
N ILE A 59 2.82 -6.80 -9.57
CA ILE A 59 3.21 -5.84 -8.52
C ILE A 59 4.31 -6.48 -7.69
N GLU A 60 5.44 -5.80 -7.60
CA GLU A 60 6.55 -6.22 -6.74
C GLU A 60 6.30 -5.82 -5.30
N TYR A 61 5.97 -4.54 -5.09
CA TYR A 61 5.70 -4.03 -3.75
C TYR A 61 4.85 -2.76 -3.82
N TYR A 62 4.27 -2.43 -2.68
CA TYR A 62 3.61 -1.15 -2.47
C TYR A 62 4.57 -0.21 -1.76
N VAL A 63 4.48 1.07 -2.07
CA VAL A 63 5.17 2.10 -1.28
C VAL A 63 4.14 2.72 -0.34
N ILE A 64 4.41 2.61 0.95
CA ILE A 64 3.54 3.15 1.98
C ILE A 64 4.18 4.39 2.58
N GLU A 65 3.41 5.48 2.64
CA GLU A 65 3.80 6.68 3.36
C GLU A 65 3.35 6.55 4.81
N PHE A 66 4.31 6.51 5.71
CA PHE A 66 4.09 6.37 7.15
C PHE A 66 4.53 7.62 7.87
N GLY A 67 3.78 8.03 8.88
CA GLY A 67 4.13 9.19 9.69
C GLY A 67 3.47 10.46 9.17
N GLY A 68 4.05 11.62 9.53
CA GLY A 68 3.43 12.90 9.25
C GLY A 68 2.22 13.16 10.13
N PHE A 69 2.00 12.34 11.15
CA PHE A 69 0.90 12.50 12.11
C PHE A 69 1.42 12.22 13.53
N LEU A 70 0.81 12.80 14.52
CA LEU A 70 1.17 12.64 15.93
C LEU A 70 2.66 12.85 16.22
N GLY A 71 3.28 13.79 15.51
CA GLY A 71 4.69 14.11 15.69
C GLY A 71 5.66 13.07 15.13
N ILE A 72 5.18 12.08 14.42
CA ILE A 72 6.03 11.07 13.79
C ILE A 72 6.55 11.60 12.45
N ALA A 73 7.86 11.54 12.26
CA ALA A 73 8.47 11.95 11.00
C ALA A 73 8.01 11.05 9.85
N GLU A 74 7.82 11.65 8.68
CA GLU A 74 7.39 10.92 7.49
C GLU A 74 8.50 10.00 6.99
N LYS A 75 8.12 8.76 6.67
CA LYS A 75 8.99 7.78 6.02
C LYS A 75 8.21 7.02 4.97
N PHE A 76 8.92 6.48 4.01
CA PHE A 76 8.34 5.56 3.02
C PHE A 76 8.89 4.17 3.24
N PHE A 77 8.03 3.18 3.04
CA PHE A 77 8.40 1.77 3.10
C PHE A 77 8.01 1.08 1.80
N ALA A 78 8.90 0.21 1.31
CA ALA A 78 8.59 -0.70 0.20
C ALA A 78 8.12 -2.03 0.80
N ILE A 79 6.83 -2.27 0.78
CA ILE A 79 6.24 -3.45 1.41
C ILE A 79 5.91 -4.50 0.34
N PRO A 80 6.45 -5.71 0.44
CA PRO A 80 6.16 -6.78 -0.52
C PRO A 80 4.66 -6.96 -0.73
N PHE A 81 4.28 -7.23 -1.96
CA PHE A 81 2.88 -7.38 -2.37
C PHE A 81 2.10 -8.33 -1.45
N HIS A 82 2.69 -9.46 -1.10
CA HIS A 82 1.99 -10.49 -0.35
C HIS A 82 1.73 -10.14 1.12
N LEU A 83 2.33 -9.07 1.64
CA LEU A 83 2.13 -8.67 3.03
C LEU A 83 0.94 -7.72 3.23
N LEU A 84 0.37 -7.21 2.15
CA LEU A 84 -0.82 -6.39 2.24
C LEU A 84 -2.03 -7.15 1.71
N THR A 85 -3.16 -6.97 2.37
CA THR A 85 -4.43 -7.53 1.92
C THR A 85 -5.48 -6.44 1.85
N VAL A 86 -6.40 -6.58 0.90
CA VAL A 86 -7.53 -5.66 0.78
C VAL A 86 -8.57 -6.04 1.82
N ASP A 87 -9.08 -5.04 2.51
CA ASP A 87 -10.23 -5.18 3.41
C ASP A 87 -11.41 -4.45 2.79
N PRO A 88 -12.25 -5.15 2.00
CA PRO A 88 -13.37 -4.49 1.31
C PRO A 88 -14.43 -3.98 2.27
N GLU A 89 -14.60 -4.62 3.41
CA GLU A 89 -15.59 -4.21 4.41
C GLU A 89 -15.24 -2.84 4.99
N HIS A 90 -13.97 -2.62 5.31
CA HIS A 90 -13.51 -1.38 5.92
C HIS A 90 -12.93 -0.39 4.91
N LYS A 91 -12.90 -0.77 3.63
CA LYS A 91 -12.47 0.10 2.52
C LYS A 91 -11.02 0.57 2.67
N LEU A 92 -10.14 -0.36 3.04
CA LEU A 92 -8.72 -0.06 3.27
C LEU A 92 -7.86 -1.30 3.03
N PHE A 93 -6.55 -1.13 3.19
CA PHE A 93 -5.60 -2.24 3.14
C PHE A 93 -5.16 -2.60 4.54
N ARG A 94 -4.86 -3.87 4.76
CA ARG A 94 -4.33 -4.37 6.02
C ARG A 94 -2.87 -4.78 5.87
N PHE A 95 -2.07 -4.33 6.82
CA PHE A 95 -0.70 -4.73 6.99
C PHE A 95 -0.53 -5.10 8.46
N ASN A 96 -0.31 -6.38 8.73
CA ASN A 96 -0.35 -6.86 10.12
C ASN A 96 0.97 -6.62 10.86
N GLU A 97 1.30 -5.35 11.05
CA GLU A 97 2.45 -4.90 11.83
C GLU A 97 2.02 -3.80 12.79
N LYS A 98 2.71 -3.69 13.91
CA LYS A 98 2.43 -2.64 14.88
C LYS A 98 3.02 -1.31 14.41
N ARG A 99 2.35 -0.22 14.74
CA ARG A 99 2.85 1.12 14.43
C ARG A 99 4.26 1.32 14.99
N GLU A 100 4.51 0.84 16.19
CA GLU A 100 5.82 0.96 16.83
C GLU A 100 6.91 0.25 16.01
N THR A 101 6.59 -0.87 15.39
CA THR A 101 7.52 -1.58 14.52
C THR A 101 7.88 -0.72 13.31
N LEU A 102 6.90 -0.07 12.69
CA LEU A 102 7.16 0.82 11.55
C LEU A 102 7.98 2.04 11.96
N LYS A 103 7.70 2.57 13.14
CA LYS A 103 8.41 3.73 13.67
C LYS A 103 9.91 3.47 13.79
N ASN A 104 10.29 2.25 14.12
CA ASN A 104 11.68 1.84 14.33
C ASN A 104 12.30 1.15 13.11
N ALA A 105 11.52 0.81 12.10
CA ALA A 105 12.01 0.11 10.92
C ALA A 105 12.73 1.06 9.96
N PRO A 106 13.68 0.55 9.16
CA PRO A 106 14.34 1.36 8.14
C PRO A 106 13.36 1.70 7.02
N GLY A 107 13.31 2.98 6.70
CA GLY A 107 12.51 3.49 5.59
C GLY A 107 13.39 4.37 4.71
N PHE A 108 12.78 5.03 3.76
CA PHE A 108 13.46 6.00 2.92
C PHE A 108 12.62 7.26 2.80
N ASP A 109 13.22 8.35 2.34
CA ASP A 109 12.51 9.60 2.19
C ASP A 109 12.13 9.86 0.72
N LYS A 110 11.36 10.90 0.48
CA LYS A 110 10.90 11.30 -0.84
C LYS A 110 12.02 11.50 -1.85
N HIS A 111 13.15 12.00 -1.38
CA HIS A 111 14.28 12.33 -2.26
C HIS A 111 14.97 11.08 -2.79
N HIS A 112 14.72 9.95 -2.18
CA HIS A 112 15.34 8.67 -2.54
C HIS A 112 14.36 7.72 -3.23
N TRP A 113 13.17 8.22 -3.56
CA TRP A 113 12.18 7.46 -4.31
C TRP A 113 12.36 7.69 -5.81
N PRO A 114 12.33 6.63 -6.63
CA PRO A 114 12.58 6.78 -8.07
C PRO A 114 11.34 7.31 -8.81
N GLU A 115 11.06 8.60 -8.65
CA GLU A 115 9.94 9.25 -9.33
C GLU A 115 10.27 9.65 -10.77
N THR A 116 11.53 9.46 -11.19
CA THR A 116 12.00 9.84 -12.51
C THR A 116 12.34 8.63 -13.36
N ASN A 117 12.60 8.88 -14.64
CA ASN A 117 13.04 7.82 -15.54
C ASN A 117 14.43 7.25 -15.22
N GLU A 118 15.10 7.79 -14.25
CA GLU A 118 16.39 7.26 -13.81
C GLU A 118 16.26 5.91 -13.10
N HIS A 119 15.09 5.64 -12.53
CA HIS A 119 14.76 4.35 -11.92
C HIS A 119 15.75 3.86 -10.85
N LYS A 120 16.24 4.78 -10.03
CA LYS A 120 17.15 4.44 -8.93
C LYS A 120 16.32 3.87 -7.79
N THR A 121 16.53 2.60 -7.50
CA THR A 121 15.71 1.87 -6.53
C THR A 121 16.47 1.39 -5.29
N GLU A 122 17.68 1.85 -5.07
CA GLU A 122 18.55 1.35 -3.99
C GLU A 122 17.89 1.37 -2.62
N TYR A 123 17.32 2.51 -2.26
CA TYR A 123 16.71 2.67 -0.93
C TYR A 123 15.42 1.86 -0.80
N ALA A 124 14.64 1.83 -1.86
CA ALA A 124 13.43 1.02 -1.87
C ALA A 124 13.75 -0.47 -1.79
N THR A 125 14.83 -0.91 -2.45
CA THR A 125 15.29 -2.29 -2.40
C THR A 125 15.69 -2.68 -0.98
N LEU A 126 16.37 -1.81 -0.27
CA LEU A 126 16.75 -2.07 1.12
C LEU A 126 15.52 -2.21 2.02
N SER A 127 14.55 -1.31 1.84
CA SER A 127 13.30 -1.38 2.58
C SER A 127 12.52 -2.67 2.26
N TYR A 128 12.42 -3.01 0.99
CA TYR A 128 11.76 -4.25 0.55
C TYR A 128 12.42 -5.48 1.21
N SER A 129 13.75 -5.54 1.19
CA SER A 129 14.49 -6.68 1.76
C SER A 129 14.25 -6.83 3.26
N TYR A 130 14.10 -5.72 3.97
CA TYR A 130 13.81 -5.75 5.40
C TYR A 130 12.49 -6.48 5.69
N TRP A 131 11.45 -6.17 4.90
CA TRP A 131 10.13 -6.76 5.13
C TRP A 131 9.97 -8.15 4.52
N ASP A 132 10.71 -8.45 3.46
CA ASP A 132 10.62 -9.75 2.77
C ASP A 132 11.39 -10.85 3.49
N ASN A 133 12.35 -10.49 4.31
CA ASN A 133 13.13 -11.43 5.11
C ASN A 133 12.56 -11.51 6.52
N PRO A 134 11.86 -12.58 6.87
CA PRO A 134 11.32 -12.73 8.21
C PRO A 134 12.40 -12.93 9.27
#